data_13e76f99fff0943c8d45bbe78f5bfebd
#
_entry.id   13e76f99fff0943c8d45bbe78f5bfebd
#
_cell.length_a   1.000
_cell.length_b   1.000
_cell.length_c   1.000
_cell.angle_alpha   90.00
_cell.angle_beta   90.00
_cell.angle_gamma   90.00
#
_symmetry.space_group_name_H-M   'P 1'
#
loop_
_entity.id
_entity.type
_entity.pdbx_description
1 polymer ?
#
loop_
_entity_poly.entity_id
_entity_poly.type
_entity_poly.pdbx_seq_one_letter_code
_entity_poly.pdbx_strand_id
1 'polypeptide(L)'
;MTAAGQPNRGELLLELLSEEIPARMQRRAIEDLTGLVRDKLAAAEIPASGVGGYVTPRRLAIVAEGIPATQPDRSEARRGPRVGAPPQAIEGFLRSAGLGSIAECEIRDTGRGEFYFAVVRRSGRPSAEVLPDLIKAAIVELPWPKSMRWPGSPLRWVRPLTSIICLYDGDILPLALEGIPVGRTTRGHRFLAPGEICVGSAADYAEQLERACVIIDQDRRKDMIRSHLDRRAAELGVAVKPDPGLLDEVAGLAEFPVVLAGAIDADFMSLPPEVLQTAMRVHQKYFSCVYAYGRPVPHFLFVANNLADDGGTAIVAGNERVLRARLADARFFWDQDRKI
;
A
#
# COMPACT_ATOMS: atom_id res chain seq x y z
N MET A 1 4.63 43.93 11.82
CA MET A 1 4.16 43.02 10.77
C MET A 1 4.34 41.60 11.32
N THR A 2 3.32 41.06 11.95
CA THR A 2 3.28 39.71 12.46
C THR A 2 3.19 38.77 11.26
N ALA A 3 4.13 37.81 11.17
CA ALA A 3 4.12 36.77 10.17
C ALA A 3 2.76 36.02 10.28
N ALA A 4 2.00 36.01 9.19
CA ALA A 4 0.84 35.19 9.05
C ALA A 4 1.29 33.74 9.28
N GLY A 5 0.87 33.09 10.38
CA GLY A 5 1.18 31.72 10.67
C GLY A 5 0.76 30.86 9.48
N GLN A 6 1.67 30.02 8.99
CA GLN A 6 1.31 28.99 8.03
C GLN A 6 0.13 28.19 8.62
N PRO A 7 -0.92 27.93 7.85
CA PRO A 7 -2.04 27.14 8.35
C PRO A 7 -1.48 25.80 8.86
N ASN A 8 -1.89 25.43 10.08
CA ASN A 8 -1.52 24.16 10.71
C ASN A 8 -1.86 23.03 9.72
N ARG A 9 -0.85 22.37 9.18
CA ARG A 9 -0.98 21.32 8.18
C ARG A 9 -0.59 20.00 8.83
N GLY A 10 -1.58 19.16 9.02
CA GLY A 10 -1.42 17.85 9.64
C GLY A 10 -1.01 16.75 8.67
N GLU A 11 -0.73 15.60 9.23
CA GLU A 11 -0.36 14.37 8.57
C GLU A 11 -1.44 13.30 8.84
N LEU A 12 -1.87 12.59 7.78
CA LEU A 12 -2.72 11.40 7.90
C LEU A 12 -1.84 10.16 7.76
N LEU A 13 -1.93 9.26 8.74
CA LEU A 13 -1.39 7.91 8.68
C LEU A 13 -2.54 6.90 8.68
N LEU A 14 -2.62 6.08 7.66
CA LEU A 14 -3.50 4.92 7.58
C LEU A 14 -2.67 3.65 7.44
N GLU A 15 -2.87 2.66 8.32
CA GLU A 15 -2.39 1.29 8.11
C GLU A 15 -3.59 0.34 8.10
N LEU A 16 -3.59 -0.57 7.15
CA LEU A 16 -4.52 -1.69 7.05
C LEU A 16 -3.72 -2.98 7.24
N LEU A 17 -3.68 -3.50 8.48
CA LEU A 17 -2.97 -4.73 8.81
C LEU A 17 -3.88 -5.93 8.53
N SER A 18 -3.38 -6.88 7.73
CA SER A 18 -4.13 -8.08 7.32
C SER A 18 -3.27 -9.34 7.42
N GLU A 19 -3.88 -10.48 7.13
CA GLU A 19 -3.13 -11.68 6.74
C GLU A 19 -2.53 -11.50 5.34
N GLU A 20 -1.63 -12.41 4.93
CA GLU A 20 -0.72 -12.21 3.81
C GLU A 20 -1.41 -11.94 2.47
N ILE A 21 -1.22 -10.76 1.95
CA ILE A 21 -1.67 -10.31 0.63
C ILE A 21 -0.80 -10.99 -0.43
N PRO A 22 -1.37 -11.68 -1.43
CA PRO A 22 -0.58 -12.29 -2.49
C PRO A 22 0.34 -11.26 -3.20
N ALA A 23 1.62 -11.59 -3.34
CA ALA A 23 2.63 -10.66 -3.89
C ALA A 23 2.19 -9.96 -5.18
N ARG A 24 1.59 -10.72 -6.13
CA ARG A 24 1.10 -10.20 -7.41
C ARG A 24 -0.02 -9.15 -7.30
N MET A 25 -0.68 -9.05 -6.15
CA MET A 25 -1.77 -8.09 -5.91
C MET A 25 -1.32 -6.83 -5.18
N GLN A 26 -0.15 -6.87 -4.52
CA GLN A 26 0.29 -5.83 -3.59
C GLN A 26 0.49 -4.48 -4.28
N ARG A 27 1.27 -4.45 -5.38
CA ARG A 27 1.57 -3.19 -6.10
C ARG A 27 0.29 -2.50 -6.57
N ARG A 28 -0.58 -3.24 -7.24
CA ARG A 28 -1.83 -2.67 -7.72
C ARG A 28 -2.74 -2.22 -6.56
N ALA A 29 -2.82 -3.00 -5.49
CA ALA A 29 -3.65 -2.64 -4.34
C ALA A 29 -3.20 -1.32 -3.69
N ILE A 30 -1.90 -1.11 -3.52
CA ILE A 30 -1.40 0.14 -2.94
C ILE A 30 -1.54 1.33 -3.89
N GLU A 31 -1.34 1.13 -5.19
CA GLU A 31 -1.58 2.15 -6.21
C GLU A 31 -3.06 2.57 -6.26
N ASP A 32 -3.98 1.60 -6.29
CA ASP A 32 -5.43 1.85 -6.28
C ASP A 32 -5.86 2.56 -4.98
N LEU A 33 -5.38 2.11 -3.81
CA LEU A 33 -5.70 2.74 -2.52
C LEU A 33 -5.18 4.18 -2.45
N THR A 34 -3.94 4.40 -2.90
CA THR A 34 -3.32 5.75 -2.95
C THR A 34 -4.12 6.67 -3.87
N GLY A 35 -4.54 6.17 -5.02
CA GLY A 35 -5.41 6.89 -5.96
C GLY A 35 -6.75 7.25 -5.33
N LEU A 36 -7.43 6.28 -4.73
CA LEU A 36 -8.72 6.49 -4.06
C LEU A 36 -8.64 7.53 -2.94
N VAL A 37 -7.62 7.48 -2.09
CA VAL A 37 -7.41 8.46 -1.02
C VAL A 37 -7.19 9.85 -1.62
N ARG A 38 -6.33 9.96 -2.63
CA ARG A 38 -6.05 11.25 -3.30
C ARG A 38 -7.31 11.84 -3.93
N ASP A 39 -8.07 11.03 -4.68
CA ASP A 39 -9.28 11.48 -5.37
C ASP A 39 -10.37 11.91 -4.39
N LYS A 40 -10.53 11.19 -3.27
CA LYS A 40 -11.50 11.56 -2.24
C LYS A 40 -11.11 12.82 -1.48
N LEU A 41 -9.82 13.01 -1.18
CA LEU A 41 -9.33 14.26 -0.61
C LEU A 41 -9.59 15.44 -1.57
N ALA A 42 -9.30 15.25 -2.87
CA ALA A 42 -9.55 16.27 -3.88
C ALA A 42 -11.05 16.59 -4.02
N ALA A 43 -11.92 15.57 -4.06
CA ALA A 43 -13.37 15.75 -4.14
C ALA A 43 -13.95 16.46 -2.91
N ALA A 44 -13.33 16.30 -1.74
CA ALA A 44 -13.67 17.01 -0.51
C ALA A 44 -13.02 18.38 -0.41
N GLU A 45 -12.23 18.80 -1.42
CA GLU A 45 -11.45 20.04 -1.42
C GLU A 45 -10.48 20.14 -0.23
N ILE A 46 -9.95 19.00 0.21
CA ILE A 46 -8.90 18.92 1.23
C ILE A 46 -7.57 18.77 0.48
N PRO A 47 -6.76 19.81 0.32
CA PRO A 47 -5.47 19.70 -0.33
C PRO A 47 -4.51 18.89 0.53
N ALA A 48 -3.73 18.02 -0.12
CA ALA A 48 -2.58 17.36 0.46
C ALA A 48 -1.33 17.72 -0.35
N SER A 49 -0.20 17.93 0.30
CA SER A 49 1.07 18.21 -0.40
C SER A 49 1.67 16.96 -1.02
N GLY A 50 1.37 15.79 -0.47
CA GLY A 50 1.78 14.49 -0.95
C GLY A 50 0.90 13.37 -0.42
N VAL A 51 0.72 12.30 -1.20
CA VAL A 51 0.07 11.06 -0.77
C VAL A 51 0.96 9.90 -1.21
N GLY A 52 1.63 9.28 -0.25
CA GLY A 52 2.51 8.12 -0.45
C GLY A 52 1.84 6.83 -0.01
N GLY A 53 2.13 5.74 -0.72
CA GLY A 53 1.64 4.41 -0.42
C GLY A 53 2.76 3.40 -0.22
N TYR A 54 2.65 2.57 0.80
CA TYR A 54 3.59 1.50 1.15
C TYR A 54 2.86 0.17 1.28
N VAL A 55 3.51 -0.89 0.85
CA VAL A 55 2.93 -2.24 0.94
C VAL A 55 3.95 -3.26 1.42
N THR A 56 3.51 -4.15 2.31
CA THR A 56 4.22 -5.36 2.73
C THR A 56 3.32 -6.58 2.49
N PRO A 57 3.81 -7.81 2.68
CA PRO A 57 2.93 -8.98 2.67
C PRO A 57 1.69 -8.86 3.54
N ARG A 58 1.76 -8.14 4.65
CA ARG A 58 0.69 -8.09 5.65
C ARG A 58 0.02 -6.73 5.82
N ARG A 59 0.44 -5.68 5.10
CA ARG A 59 -0.12 -4.33 5.30
C ARG A 59 -0.12 -3.48 4.04
N LEU A 60 -1.14 -2.64 3.96
CA LEU A 60 -1.16 -1.46 3.09
C LEU A 60 -1.10 -0.23 4.00
N ALA A 61 -0.21 0.70 3.72
CA ALA A 61 -0.12 1.93 4.48
C ALA A 61 -0.14 3.16 3.56
N ILE A 62 -0.84 4.20 3.97
CA ILE A 62 -0.90 5.50 3.30
C ILE A 62 -0.40 6.56 4.28
N VAL A 63 0.47 7.42 3.77
CA VAL A 63 0.86 8.67 4.44
C VAL A 63 0.44 9.82 3.54
N ALA A 64 -0.38 10.73 4.05
CA ALA A 64 -0.75 11.94 3.34
C ALA A 64 -0.36 13.16 4.17
N GLU A 65 0.46 14.02 3.56
CA GLU A 65 1.06 15.18 4.22
C GLU A 65 0.40 16.49 3.79
N GLY A 66 0.51 17.49 4.65
CA GLY A 66 0.08 18.83 4.32
C GLY A 66 -1.43 19.02 4.28
N ILE A 67 -2.17 18.21 5.01
CA ILE A 67 -3.63 18.30 5.14
C ILE A 67 -3.96 19.48 6.07
N PRO A 68 -4.81 20.44 5.64
CA PRO A 68 -5.21 21.57 6.48
C PRO A 68 -6.11 21.11 7.62
N ALA A 69 -6.12 21.83 8.75
CA ALA A 69 -6.98 21.55 9.89
C ALA A 69 -8.48 21.64 9.56
N THR A 70 -8.83 22.50 8.61
CA THR A 70 -10.22 22.71 8.13
C THR A 70 -10.24 22.76 6.61
N GLN A 71 -11.36 22.31 6.03
CA GLN A 71 -11.62 22.52 4.60
C GLN A 71 -11.64 24.03 4.30
N PRO A 72 -11.29 24.44 3.07
CA PRO A 72 -11.44 25.84 2.68
C PRO A 72 -12.93 26.25 2.70
N ASP A 73 -13.17 27.52 3.03
CA ASP A 73 -14.51 28.08 2.94
C ASP A 73 -15.01 28.04 1.51
N ARG A 74 -16.24 27.63 1.33
CA ARG A 74 -16.90 27.62 0.02
C ARG A 74 -17.78 28.85 -0.16
N SER A 75 -17.64 29.50 -1.29
CA SER A 75 -18.59 30.51 -1.72
C SER A 75 -19.26 30.07 -3.01
N GLU A 76 -20.54 29.78 -2.95
CA GLU A 76 -21.33 29.41 -4.11
C GLU A 76 -22.17 30.62 -4.55
N ALA A 77 -21.93 31.12 -5.75
CA ALA A 77 -22.73 32.19 -6.32
C ALA A 77 -23.93 31.59 -7.07
N ARG A 78 -25.11 31.65 -6.45
CA ARG A 78 -26.35 31.14 -7.05
C ARG A 78 -27.04 32.26 -7.82
N ARG A 79 -27.23 32.07 -9.11
CA ARG A 79 -27.92 33.02 -9.98
C ARG A 79 -29.40 33.08 -9.62
N GLY A 80 -29.90 34.26 -9.38
CA GLY A 80 -31.29 34.61 -9.11
C GLY A 80 -32.00 35.24 -10.31
N PRO A 81 -33.14 35.89 -10.07
CA PRO A 81 -33.92 36.60 -11.07
C PRO A 81 -33.17 37.82 -11.60
N ARG A 82 -33.65 38.36 -12.74
CA ARG A 82 -33.14 39.58 -13.31
C ARG A 82 -33.45 40.78 -12.43
N VAL A 83 -32.61 41.82 -12.43
CA VAL A 83 -32.90 43.08 -11.77
C VAL A 83 -34.17 43.68 -12.34
N GLY A 84 -35.12 44.05 -11.45
CA GLY A 84 -36.46 44.48 -11.83
C GLY A 84 -37.48 43.37 -12.02
N ALA A 85 -37.16 42.12 -11.70
CA ALA A 85 -38.14 41.00 -11.70
C ALA A 85 -39.29 41.24 -10.68
N PRO A 86 -40.46 40.59 -10.86
CA PRO A 86 -41.60 40.69 -9.98
C PRO A 86 -41.22 40.33 -8.53
N PRO A 87 -41.83 40.99 -7.49
CA PRO A 87 -41.52 40.73 -6.10
C PRO A 87 -41.62 39.27 -5.69
N GLN A 88 -42.59 38.52 -6.20
CA GLN A 88 -42.77 37.09 -5.94
C GLN A 88 -41.57 36.22 -6.39
N ALA A 89 -40.92 36.57 -7.51
CA ALA A 89 -39.75 35.86 -7.99
C ALA A 89 -38.52 36.15 -7.13
N ILE A 90 -38.40 37.41 -6.62
CA ILE A 90 -37.35 37.82 -5.71
C ILE A 90 -37.52 37.13 -4.34
N GLU A 91 -38.72 37.14 -3.78
CA GLU A 91 -39.00 36.44 -2.51
C GLU A 91 -38.74 34.92 -2.60
N GLY A 92 -39.18 34.27 -3.68
CA GLY A 92 -38.94 32.87 -3.92
C GLY A 92 -37.42 32.54 -3.97
N PHE A 93 -36.66 33.41 -4.64
CA PHE A 93 -35.21 33.29 -4.72
C PHE A 93 -34.52 33.46 -3.36
N LEU A 94 -34.85 34.55 -2.62
CA LEU A 94 -34.29 34.81 -1.29
C LEU A 94 -34.58 33.65 -0.32
N ARG A 95 -35.82 33.15 -0.29
CA ARG A 95 -36.19 31.98 0.51
C ARG A 95 -35.35 30.73 0.15
N SER A 96 -35.15 30.48 -1.16
CA SER A 96 -34.38 29.35 -1.62
C SER A 96 -32.88 29.48 -1.36
N ALA A 97 -32.37 30.71 -1.26
CA ALA A 97 -30.98 31.03 -0.98
C ALA A 97 -30.70 31.20 0.52
N GLY A 98 -31.74 31.21 1.37
CA GLY A 98 -31.60 31.43 2.82
C GLY A 98 -31.21 32.85 3.19
N LEU A 99 -31.54 33.84 2.35
CA LEU A 99 -31.23 35.25 2.53
C LEU A 99 -32.46 36.00 3.05
N GLY A 100 -32.21 36.96 3.92
CA GLY A 100 -33.28 37.82 4.49
C GLY A 100 -33.65 39.02 3.62
N SER A 101 -32.74 39.50 2.78
CA SER A 101 -32.92 40.71 1.98
C SER A 101 -32.18 40.62 0.62
N ILE A 102 -32.77 41.31 -0.39
CA ILE A 102 -32.13 41.46 -1.70
C ILE A 102 -30.84 42.28 -1.63
N ALA A 103 -30.67 43.09 -0.61
CA ALA A 103 -29.44 43.85 -0.37
C ALA A 103 -28.24 42.98 -0.04
N GLU A 104 -28.47 41.73 0.32
CA GLU A 104 -27.43 40.70 0.56
C GLU A 104 -26.94 40.05 -0.78
N CYS A 105 -27.64 40.33 -1.89
CA CYS A 105 -27.27 39.82 -3.20
C CYS A 105 -26.34 40.75 -3.93
N GLU A 106 -25.38 40.17 -4.66
CA GLU A 106 -24.58 40.89 -5.64
C GLU A 106 -25.31 41.02 -6.96
N ILE A 107 -25.21 42.21 -7.61
CA ILE A 107 -25.69 42.39 -8.98
C ILE A 107 -24.52 42.14 -9.93
N ARG A 108 -24.72 41.18 -10.87
CA ARG A 108 -23.70 40.86 -11.88
C ARG A 108 -24.34 40.93 -13.28
N ASP A 109 -23.66 41.64 -14.22
CA ASP A 109 -24.03 41.59 -15.64
C ASP A 109 -23.49 40.29 -16.26
N THR A 110 -24.39 39.53 -16.90
CA THR A 110 -24.07 38.26 -17.56
C THR A 110 -23.97 38.42 -19.10
N GLY A 111 -23.93 39.64 -19.65
CA GLY A 111 -24.02 39.91 -21.07
C GLY A 111 -25.45 39.74 -21.65
N ARG A 112 -26.40 39.27 -20.84
CA ARG A 112 -27.83 39.14 -21.17
C ARG A 112 -28.70 40.01 -20.23
N GLY A 113 -28.05 40.91 -19.50
CA GLY A 113 -28.62 41.80 -18.49
C GLY A 113 -28.16 41.50 -17.08
N GLU A 114 -28.55 42.39 -16.19
CA GLU A 114 -28.19 42.31 -14.76
C GLU A 114 -29.08 41.33 -14.01
N PHE A 115 -28.43 40.48 -13.20
CA PHE A 115 -29.10 39.47 -12.36
C PHE A 115 -28.62 39.57 -10.93
N TYR A 116 -29.49 39.23 -10.00
CA TYR A 116 -29.11 39.06 -8.62
C TYR A 116 -28.36 37.74 -8.44
N PHE A 117 -27.28 37.77 -7.64
CA PHE A 117 -26.53 36.59 -7.24
C PHE A 117 -26.49 36.49 -5.72
N ALA A 118 -26.98 35.40 -5.19
CA ALA A 118 -26.81 35.05 -3.79
C ALA A 118 -25.44 34.39 -3.60
N VAL A 119 -24.56 35.03 -2.87
CA VAL A 119 -23.27 34.43 -2.47
C VAL A 119 -23.47 33.73 -1.13
N VAL A 120 -23.76 32.41 -1.21
CA VAL A 120 -23.88 31.57 -0.01
C VAL A 120 -22.47 31.15 0.42
N ARG A 121 -22.01 31.67 1.55
CA ARG A 121 -20.75 31.24 2.15
C ARG A 121 -21.02 30.07 3.10
N ARG A 122 -20.28 28.98 2.91
CA ARG A 122 -20.28 27.83 3.83
C ARG A 122 -18.86 27.72 4.40
N SER A 123 -18.76 27.83 5.71
CA SER A 123 -17.49 27.59 6.40
C SER A 123 -17.04 26.14 6.18
N GLY A 124 -15.75 25.97 5.98
CA GLY A 124 -15.14 24.64 5.89
C GLY A 124 -15.33 23.87 7.19
N ARG A 125 -15.52 22.55 7.07
CA ARG A 125 -15.60 21.66 8.22
C ARG A 125 -14.19 21.28 8.69
N PRO A 126 -13.98 20.97 9.99
CA PRO A 126 -12.75 20.40 10.48
C PRO A 126 -12.38 19.13 9.68
N SER A 127 -11.13 19.02 9.24
CA SER A 127 -10.67 17.87 8.46
C SER A 127 -10.80 16.56 9.25
N ALA A 128 -10.59 16.60 10.56
CA ALA A 128 -10.78 15.45 11.45
C ALA A 128 -12.22 14.88 11.45
N GLU A 129 -13.23 15.70 11.11
CA GLU A 129 -14.63 15.25 10.99
C GLU A 129 -14.94 14.66 9.61
N VAL A 130 -14.20 15.06 8.58
CA VAL A 130 -14.45 14.67 7.19
C VAL A 130 -13.64 13.43 6.80
N LEU A 131 -12.40 13.35 7.26
CA LEU A 131 -11.46 12.28 6.92
C LEU A 131 -11.97 10.86 7.23
N PRO A 132 -12.64 10.58 8.36
CA PRO A 132 -13.12 9.22 8.66
C PRO A 132 -14.02 8.64 7.57
N ASP A 133 -14.97 9.42 7.06
CA ASP A 133 -15.88 8.97 6.01
C ASP A 133 -15.17 8.77 4.68
N LEU A 134 -14.21 9.65 4.34
CA LEU A 134 -13.39 9.52 3.13
C LEU A 134 -12.53 8.26 3.15
N ILE A 135 -11.85 8.02 4.27
CA ILE A 135 -10.98 6.86 4.44
C ILE A 135 -11.80 5.57 4.43
N LYS A 136 -12.94 5.55 5.14
CA LYS A 136 -13.86 4.42 5.09
C LYS A 136 -14.31 4.11 3.66
N ALA A 137 -14.70 5.12 2.91
CA ALA A 137 -15.10 4.94 1.52
C ALA A 137 -13.95 4.40 0.65
N ALA A 138 -12.70 4.91 0.81
CA ALA A 138 -11.54 4.42 0.10
C ALA A 138 -11.26 2.93 0.40
N ILE A 139 -11.38 2.50 1.66
CA ILE A 139 -11.19 1.10 2.06
C ILE A 139 -12.26 0.20 1.45
N VAL A 140 -13.54 0.61 1.49
CA VAL A 140 -14.66 -0.19 0.99
C VAL A 140 -14.66 -0.30 -0.53
N GLU A 141 -14.26 0.75 -1.23
CA GLU A 141 -14.20 0.83 -2.69
C GLU A 141 -12.95 0.21 -3.29
N LEU A 142 -11.94 -0.18 -2.47
CA LEU A 142 -10.71 -0.77 -2.98
C LEU A 142 -10.99 -2.02 -3.81
N PRO A 143 -10.65 -2.05 -5.11
CA PRO A 143 -10.96 -3.17 -5.98
C PRO A 143 -9.98 -4.33 -5.75
N TRP A 144 -10.52 -5.50 -5.42
CA TRP A 144 -9.75 -6.73 -5.32
C TRP A 144 -10.10 -7.67 -6.45
N PRO A 145 -9.14 -8.15 -7.25
CA PRO A 145 -9.40 -9.15 -8.30
C PRO A 145 -10.03 -10.43 -7.75
N LYS A 146 -9.68 -10.77 -6.51
CA LYS A 146 -10.24 -11.88 -5.74
C LYS A 146 -10.31 -11.47 -4.28
N SER A 147 -11.47 -11.63 -3.66
CA SER A 147 -11.71 -11.24 -2.27
C SER A 147 -12.45 -12.33 -1.51
N MET A 148 -12.35 -12.28 -0.19
CA MET A 148 -13.07 -13.11 0.76
C MET A 148 -14.20 -12.30 1.41
N ARG A 149 -15.17 -13.00 2.00
CA ARG A 149 -16.22 -12.45 2.87
C ARG A 149 -16.15 -13.17 4.20
N TRP A 150 -16.46 -12.46 5.27
CA TRP A 150 -16.56 -13.04 6.60
C TRP A 150 -18.00 -12.95 7.10
N PRO A 151 -18.45 -13.92 7.88
CA PRO A 151 -19.75 -13.83 8.55
C PRO A 151 -19.81 -12.55 9.40
N GLY A 152 -20.89 -11.79 9.27
CA GLY A 152 -21.12 -10.57 10.06
C GLY A 152 -20.41 -9.29 9.58
N SER A 153 -19.65 -9.34 8.47
CA SER A 153 -19.05 -8.14 7.89
C SER A 153 -19.42 -7.97 6.41
N PRO A 154 -19.86 -6.78 5.98
CA PRO A 154 -20.09 -6.48 4.56
C PRO A 154 -18.77 -6.28 3.80
N LEU A 155 -17.64 -6.12 4.49
CA LEU A 155 -16.36 -5.83 3.89
C LEU A 155 -15.87 -7.01 3.04
N ARG A 156 -15.42 -6.68 1.83
CA ARG A 156 -14.73 -7.60 0.94
C ARG A 156 -13.25 -7.26 0.91
N TRP A 157 -12.41 -8.18 1.36
CA TRP A 157 -10.97 -7.99 1.41
C TRP A 157 -10.24 -9.23 0.89
N VAL A 158 -8.99 -9.08 0.44
CA VAL A 158 -8.22 -10.22 -0.13
C VAL A 158 -7.88 -11.27 0.91
N ARG A 159 -7.63 -10.85 2.15
CA ARG A 159 -7.33 -11.67 3.33
C ARG A 159 -7.94 -11.01 4.57
N PRO A 160 -8.09 -11.73 5.71
CA PRO A 160 -8.61 -11.14 6.94
C PRO A 160 -7.87 -9.86 7.32
N LEU A 161 -8.62 -8.76 7.41
CA LEU A 161 -8.13 -7.49 7.96
C LEU A 161 -8.22 -7.59 9.48
N THR A 162 -7.10 -7.39 10.18
CA THR A 162 -6.97 -7.66 11.61
C THR A 162 -7.04 -6.40 12.47
N SER A 163 -6.47 -5.29 11.99
CA SER A 163 -6.53 -3.99 12.67
C SER A 163 -6.27 -2.84 11.71
N ILE A 164 -6.65 -1.65 12.13
CA ILE A 164 -6.44 -0.42 11.37
C ILE A 164 -5.77 0.60 12.29
N ILE A 165 -4.69 1.23 11.81
CA ILE A 165 -4.25 2.54 12.33
C ILE A 165 -4.87 3.60 11.44
N CYS A 166 -5.53 4.58 12.05
CA CYS A 166 -6.00 5.77 11.36
C CYS A 166 -5.76 6.98 12.26
N LEU A 167 -4.70 7.74 11.96
CA LEU A 167 -4.29 8.90 12.74
C LEU A 167 -4.30 10.15 11.86
N TYR A 168 -4.76 11.25 12.42
CA TYR A 168 -4.58 12.57 11.83
C TYR A 168 -3.88 13.47 12.85
N ASP A 169 -2.73 13.97 12.49
CA ASP A 169 -1.84 14.78 13.34
C ASP A 169 -1.58 14.14 14.72
N GLY A 170 -1.42 12.83 14.75
CA GLY A 170 -1.19 12.02 15.94
C GLY A 170 -2.45 11.60 16.71
N ASP A 171 -3.61 12.14 16.41
CA ASP A 171 -4.88 11.76 17.05
C ASP A 171 -5.60 10.66 16.27
N ILE A 172 -6.23 9.74 17.02
CA ILE A 172 -7.01 8.65 16.42
C ILE A 172 -8.27 9.20 15.77
N LEU A 173 -8.42 8.94 14.46
CA LEU A 173 -9.68 9.22 13.78
C LEU A 173 -10.71 8.11 14.04
N PRO A 174 -11.95 8.46 14.37
CA PRO A 174 -13.00 7.50 14.68
C PRO A 174 -13.56 6.83 13.41
N LEU A 175 -12.81 5.87 12.86
CA LEU A 175 -13.20 5.10 11.69
C LEU A 175 -14.05 3.90 12.10
N ALA A 176 -15.31 3.83 11.67
CA ALA A 176 -16.20 2.72 11.98
C ALA A 176 -16.23 1.70 10.83
N LEU A 177 -15.47 0.61 10.97
CA LEU A 177 -15.57 -0.59 10.15
C LEU A 177 -15.93 -1.76 11.05
N GLU A 178 -17.09 -2.37 10.82
CA GLU A 178 -17.67 -3.38 11.70
C GLU A 178 -16.70 -4.57 11.94
N GLY A 179 -16.46 -4.87 13.23
CA GLY A 179 -15.64 -6.00 13.67
C GLY A 179 -14.12 -5.82 13.53
N ILE A 180 -13.64 -4.63 13.10
CA ILE A 180 -12.21 -4.37 12.94
C ILE A 180 -11.78 -3.29 13.94
N PRO A 181 -10.82 -3.57 14.84
CA PRO A 181 -10.32 -2.57 15.78
C PRO A 181 -9.56 -1.45 15.06
N VAL A 182 -9.88 -0.21 15.41
CA VAL A 182 -9.20 0.99 14.92
C VAL A 182 -8.50 1.67 16.08
N GLY A 183 -7.24 2.07 15.88
CA GLY A 183 -6.46 2.68 16.94
C GLY A 183 -5.13 3.20 16.47
N ARG A 184 -4.12 3.12 17.34
CA ARG A 184 -2.74 3.51 17.08
C ARG A 184 -1.73 2.37 17.27
N THR A 185 -2.19 1.13 17.33
CA THR A 185 -1.35 -0.02 17.61
C THR A 185 -1.20 -0.90 16.37
N THR A 186 0.03 -1.25 16.03
CA THR A 186 0.39 -2.25 15.01
C THR A 186 1.24 -3.36 15.61
N ARG A 187 1.77 -4.23 14.77
CA ARG A 187 2.65 -5.34 15.16
C ARG A 187 3.89 -5.36 14.29
N GLY A 188 5.01 -5.76 14.89
CA GLY A 188 6.24 -6.00 14.17
C GLY A 188 6.22 -7.27 13.33
N HIS A 189 7.41 -7.72 12.94
CA HIS A 189 7.59 -8.95 12.19
C HIS A 189 7.08 -10.16 12.98
N ARG A 190 6.31 -11.02 12.30
CA ARG A 190 5.57 -12.15 12.92
C ARG A 190 6.43 -13.03 13.84
N PHE A 191 7.69 -13.27 13.48
CA PHE A 191 8.60 -14.16 14.20
C PHE A 191 9.72 -13.40 14.93
N LEU A 192 10.31 -12.39 14.30
CA LEU A 192 11.48 -11.68 14.82
C LEU A 192 11.12 -10.64 15.89
N ALA A 193 9.94 -10.04 15.79
CA ALA A 193 9.44 -9.02 16.71
C ALA A 193 7.90 -9.03 16.78
N PRO A 194 7.27 -10.07 17.34
CA PRO A 194 5.80 -10.24 17.29
C PRO A 194 5.03 -9.29 18.22
N GLY A 195 5.71 -8.42 18.95
CA GLY A 195 5.13 -7.50 19.93
C GLY A 195 4.23 -6.43 19.30
N GLU A 196 3.40 -5.83 20.15
CA GLU A 196 2.61 -4.66 19.77
C GLU A 196 3.45 -3.39 19.79
N ILE A 197 3.18 -2.49 18.87
CA ILE A 197 3.88 -1.23 18.66
C ILE A 197 2.84 -0.11 18.69
N CYS A 198 3.03 0.85 19.61
CA CYS A 198 2.19 2.04 19.68
C CYS A 198 2.80 3.15 18.82
N VAL A 199 2.02 3.72 17.92
CA VAL A 199 2.47 4.67 16.90
C VAL A 199 1.88 6.05 17.16
N GLY A 200 2.71 7.09 17.05
CA GLY A 200 2.32 8.48 17.23
C GLY A 200 2.25 9.31 15.94
N SER A 201 3.04 8.95 14.91
CA SER A 201 3.12 9.69 13.64
C SER A 201 3.59 8.76 12.51
N ALA A 202 3.59 9.21 11.25
CA ALA A 202 4.11 8.42 10.13
C ALA A 202 5.63 8.20 10.23
N ALA A 203 6.38 9.19 10.68
CA ALA A 203 7.82 9.05 10.89
C ALA A 203 8.13 8.01 11.97
N ASP A 204 7.44 8.09 13.11
CA ASP A 204 7.54 7.13 14.22
C ASP A 204 7.12 5.71 13.76
N TYR A 205 6.05 5.60 12.98
CA TYR A 205 5.59 4.34 12.40
C TYR A 205 6.66 3.64 11.55
N ALA A 206 7.29 4.34 10.63
CA ALA A 206 8.32 3.77 9.77
C ALA A 206 9.54 3.33 10.58
N GLU A 207 10.00 4.15 11.52
CA GLU A 207 11.17 3.86 12.36
C GLU A 207 10.93 2.68 13.30
N GLN A 208 9.78 2.63 13.98
CA GLN A 208 9.44 1.53 14.88
C GLN A 208 9.27 0.20 14.16
N LEU A 209 8.64 0.21 12.97
CA LEU A 209 8.51 -0.98 12.15
C LEU A 209 9.88 -1.49 11.65
N GLU A 210 10.78 -0.61 11.25
CA GLU A 210 12.13 -1.01 10.86
C GLU A 210 12.90 -1.65 12.04
N ARG A 211 12.81 -1.09 13.24
CA ARG A 211 13.37 -1.70 14.47
C ARG A 211 12.73 -3.05 14.78
N ALA A 212 11.46 -3.21 14.42
CA ALA A 212 10.72 -4.46 14.57
C ALA A 212 10.81 -5.37 13.35
N CYS A 213 11.88 -5.28 12.57
CA CYS A 213 12.16 -6.12 11.41
C CYS A 213 11.07 -6.08 10.33
N VAL A 214 10.49 -4.92 10.07
CA VAL A 214 9.55 -4.69 8.98
C VAL A 214 10.02 -3.51 8.13
N ILE A 215 10.42 -3.79 6.91
CA ILE A 215 10.77 -2.76 5.93
C ILE A 215 9.50 -2.44 5.14
N ILE A 216 8.87 -1.30 5.40
CA ILE A 216 7.59 -0.94 4.78
C ILE A 216 7.73 -0.57 3.30
N ASP A 217 8.85 0.04 2.92
CA ASP A 217 9.13 0.46 1.56
C ASP A 217 9.48 -0.76 0.68
N GLN A 218 8.62 -1.03 -0.30
CA GLN A 218 8.76 -2.17 -1.20
C GLN A 218 9.96 -2.05 -2.15
N ASP A 219 10.30 -0.85 -2.59
CA ASP A 219 11.43 -0.65 -3.51
C ASP A 219 12.76 -0.77 -2.74
N ARG A 220 12.83 -0.26 -1.51
CA ARG A 220 13.94 -0.52 -0.60
C ARG A 220 14.12 -2.02 -0.32
N ARG A 221 13.04 -2.79 -0.11
CA ARG A 221 13.15 -4.26 0.05
C ARG A 221 13.75 -4.92 -1.19
N LYS A 222 13.33 -4.51 -2.40
CA LYS A 222 13.91 -5.03 -3.66
C LYS A 222 15.39 -4.73 -3.78
N ASP A 223 15.80 -3.51 -3.46
CA ASP A 223 17.20 -3.10 -3.53
C ASP A 223 18.05 -3.85 -2.52
N MET A 224 17.53 -4.08 -1.30
CA MET A 224 18.17 -4.93 -0.30
C MET A 224 18.35 -6.37 -0.81
N ILE A 225 17.29 -6.96 -1.36
CA ILE A 225 17.36 -8.33 -1.92
C ILE A 225 18.40 -8.39 -3.03
N ARG A 226 18.38 -7.46 -3.99
CA ARG A 226 19.34 -7.40 -5.10
C ARG A 226 20.77 -7.34 -4.59
N SER A 227 21.06 -6.39 -3.70
CA SER A 227 22.39 -6.20 -3.11
C SER A 227 22.86 -7.44 -2.34
N HIS A 228 21.96 -8.11 -1.60
CA HIS A 228 22.31 -9.32 -0.87
C HIS A 228 22.50 -10.53 -1.80
N LEU A 229 21.71 -10.65 -2.89
CA LEU A 229 21.92 -11.67 -3.92
C LEU A 229 23.29 -11.52 -4.57
N ASP A 230 23.65 -10.30 -4.99
CA ASP A 230 24.95 -10.04 -5.64
C ASP A 230 26.12 -10.34 -4.71
N ARG A 231 26.03 -9.94 -3.43
CA ARG A 231 27.04 -10.25 -2.42
C ARG A 231 27.19 -11.76 -2.21
N ARG A 232 26.09 -12.49 -2.03
CA ARG A 232 26.13 -13.95 -1.84
C ARG A 232 26.65 -14.69 -3.07
N ALA A 233 26.31 -14.25 -4.25
CA ALA A 233 26.83 -14.80 -5.49
C ALA A 233 28.35 -14.57 -5.61
N ALA A 234 28.83 -13.37 -5.27
CA ALA A 234 30.26 -13.06 -5.27
C ALA A 234 31.04 -13.94 -4.28
N GLU A 235 30.50 -14.18 -3.09
CA GLU A 235 31.10 -15.09 -2.09
C GLU A 235 31.26 -16.52 -2.61
N LEU A 236 30.37 -16.95 -3.51
CA LEU A 236 30.40 -18.27 -4.16
C LEU A 236 31.21 -18.29 -5.47
N GLY A 237 31.74 -17.15 -5.92
CA GLY A 237 32.42 -17.04 -7.21
C GLY A 237 31.50 -17.22 -8.44
N VAL A 238 30.22 -16.87 -8.32
CA VAL A 238 29.19 -17.03 -9.35
C VAL A 238 28.44 -15.72 -9.59
N ALA A 239 27.54 -15.71 -10.58
CA ALA A 239 26.61 -14.59 -10.80
C ALA A 239 25.16 -15.06 -10.69
N VAL A 240 24.28 -14.17 -10.28
CA VAL A 240 22.83 -14.40 -10.29
C VAL A 240 22.31 -14.22 -11.71
N LYS A 241 21.55 -15.18 -12.22
CA LYS A 241 20.82 -15.00 -13.48
C LYS A 241 19.74 -13.95 -13.28
N PRO A 242 19.70 -12.84 -14.05
CA PRO A 242 18.72 -11.79 -13.88
C PRO A 242 17.28 -12.31 -14.04
N ASP A 243 16.44 -12.04 -13.04
CA ASP A 243 14.98 -12.32 -13.07
C ASP A 243 14.23 -11.24 -12.31
N PRO A 244 13.92 -10.09 -12.97
CA PRO A 244 13.21 -8.98 -12.32
C PRO A 244 11.80 -9.38 -11.84
N GLY A 245 11.10 -10.28 -12.57
CA GLY A 245 9.79 -10.75 -12.17
C GLY A 245 9.82 -11.59 -10.88
N LEU A 246 10.85 -12.42 -10.72
CA LEU A 246 11.05 -13.17 -9.48
C LEU A 246 11.42 -12.24 -8.32
N LEU A 247 12.28 -11.24 -8.57
CA LEU A 247 12.64 -10.23 -7.57
C LEU A 247 11.40 -9.47 -7.05
N ASP A 248 10.52 -9.05 -7.96
CA ASP A 248 9.26 -8.41 -7.61
C ASP A 248 8.37 -9.33 -6.76
N GLU A 249 8.28 -10.59 -7.13
CA GLU A 249 7.48 -11.58 -6.40
C GLU A 249 8.03 -11.83 -5.00
N VAL A 250 9.33 -12.09 -4.83
CA VAL A 250 9.90 -12.41 -3.52
C VAL A 250 9.96 -11.19 -2.58
N ALA A 251 10.10 -9.98 -3.12
CA ALA A 251 9.98 -8.76 -2.32
C ALA A 251 8.57 -8.58 -1.71
N GLY A 252 7.56 -9.17 -2.34
CA GLY A 252 6.19 -9.25 -1.83
C GLY A 252 5.92 -10.44 -0.91
N LEU A 253 6.92 -11.30 -0.61
CA LEU A 253 6.79 -12.45 0.29
C LEU A 253 7.50 -12.23 1.63
N ALA A 254 8.37 -11.24 1.75
CA ALA A 254 9.17 -10.99 2.94
C ALA A 254 9.02 -9.55 3.42
N GLU A 255 8.80 -9.37 4.72
CA GLU A 255 8.87 -8.06 5.40
C GLU A 255 10.31 -7.71 5.80
N PHE A 256 11.14 -8.75 6.08
CA PHE A 256 12.55 -8.64 6.41
C PHE A 256 13.35 -9.67 5.61
N PRO A 257 13.78 -9.34 4.39
CA PRO A 257 14.40 -10.31 3.49
C PRO A 257 15.80 -10.71 3.93
N VAL A 258 16.03 -12.02 4.04
CA VAL A 258 17.32 -12.65 4.31
C VAL A 258 17.68 -13.55 3.14
N VAL A 259 18.79 -13.26 2.45
CA VAL A 259 19.25 -14.07 1.31
C VAL A 259 20.14 -15.19 1.79
N LEU A 260 19.77 -16.42 1.46
CA LEU A 260 20.49 -17.64 1.77
C LEU A 260 20.89 -18.37 0.49
N ALA A 261 21.94 -19.21 0.59
CA ALA A 261 22.47 -20.01 -0.52
C ALA A 261 22.30 -21.50 -0.20
N GLY A 262 21.83 -22.26 -1.17
CA GLY A 262 21.77 -23.72 -1.12
C GLY A 262 22.51 -24.37 -2.26
N ALA A 263 22.81 -25.67 -2.12
CA ALA A 263 23.46 -26.48 -3.11
C ALA A 263 22.46 -27.38 -3.88
N ILE A 264 22.79 -27.66 -5.13
CA ILE A 264 22.10 -28.63 -5.99
C ILE A 264 23.00 -29.87 -6.05
N ASP A 265 22.42 -31.05 -5.82
CA ASP A 265 23.20 -32.29 -5.93
C ASP A 265 23.74 -32.47 -7.35
N ALA A 266 25.01 -32.84 -7.48
CA ALA A 266 25.73 -32.94 -8.75
C ALA A 266 25.01 -33.82 -9.79
N ASP A 267 24.30 -34.84 -9.33
CA ASP A 267 23.56 -35.76 -10.19
C ASP A 267 22.47 -35.06 -11.03
N PHE A 268 21.87 -34.00 -10.51
CA PHE A 268 20.83 -33.24 -11.22
C PHE A 268 21.39 -32.25 -12.24
N MET A 269 22.67 -31.96 -12.19
CA MET A 269 23.29 -31.01 -13.13
C MET A 269 23.35 -31.53 -14.57
N SER A 270 23.02 -32.82 -14.78
CA SER A 270 22.83 -33.41 -16.11
C SER A 270 21.47 -33.09 -16.75
N LEU A 271 20.53 -32.55 -16.00
CA LEU A 271 19.22 -32.09 -16.49
C LEU A 271 19.39 -30.83 -17.36
N PRO A 272 18.52 -30.64 -18.37
CA PRO A 272 18.53 -29.41 -19.17
C PRO A 272 18.41 -28.16 -18.25
N PRO A 273 19.13 -27.07 -18.58
CA PRO A 273 19.10 -25.84 -17.80
C PRO A 273 17.68 -25.27 -17.62
N GLU A 274 16.80 -25.45 -18.60
CA GLU A 274 15.41 -25.01 -18.59
C GLU A 274 14.57 -25.77 -17.54
N VAL A 275 14.82 -27.06 -17.39
CA VAL A 275 14.16 -27.91 -16.39
C VAL A 275 14.59 -27.49 -14.98
N LEU A 276 15.91 -27.34 -14.77
CA LEU A 276 16.46 -26.84 -13.52
C LEU A 276 15.84 -25.46 -13.15
N GLN A 277 15.88 -24.53 -14.09
CA GLN A 277 15.35 -23.18 -13.87
C GLN A 277 13.86 -23.19 -13.56
N THR A 278 13.06 -23.98 -14.28
CA THR A 278 11.61 -24.06 -14.06
C THR A 278 11.31 -24.63 -12.67
N ALA A 279 11.96 -25.70 -12.27
CA ALA A 279 11.79 -26.30 -10.95
C ALA A 279 12.13 -25.33 -9.82
N MET A 280 13.20 -24.57 -9.95
CA MET A 280 13.62 -23.57 -8.96
C MET A 280 12.69 -22.35 -8.94
N ARG A 281 12.45 -21.74 -10.12
CA ARG A 281 11.73 -20.48 -10.23
C ARG A 281 10.24 -20.58 -9.94
N VAL A 282 9.56 -21.50 -10.63
CA VAL A 282 8.09 -21.54 -10.63
C VAL A 282 7.57 -22.05 -9.29
N HIS A 283 8.17 -23.09 -8.75
CA HIS A 283 7.66 -23.77 -7.57
C HIS A 283 8.27 -23.27 -6.26
N GLN A 284 9.57 -22.93 -6.25
CA GLN A 284 10.30 -22.64 -5.03
C GLN A 284 10.70 -21.17 -4.88
N LYS A 285 10.56 -20.35 -5.92
CA LYS A 285 10.97 -18.94 -5.93
C LYS A 285 12.48 -18.75 -5.66
N TYR A 286 13.29 -19.67 -6.21
CA TYR A 286 14.75 -19.61 -6.10
C TYR A 286 15.37 -18.94 -7.32
N PHE A 287 16.43 -18.18 -7.08
CA PHE A 287 17.27 -17.56 -8.10
C PHE A 287 18.31 -18.54 -8.58
N SER A 288 18.38 -18.71 -9.89
CA SER A 288 19.42 -19.51 -10.53
C SER A 288 20.75 -18.75 -10.53
N CYS A 289 21.82 -19.48 -10.27
CA CYS A 289 23.19 -18.98 -10.40
C CYS A 289 23.86 -19.54 -11.66
N VAL A 290 24.83 -18.79 -12.20
CA VAL A 290 25.59 -19.15 -13.40
C VAL A 290 27.07 -18.81 -13.22
N TYR A 291 27.95 -19.61 -13.87
CA TYR A 291 29.34 -19.25 -14.11
C TYR A 291 29.46 -18.18 -15.20
N ALA A 292 30.69 -17.71 -15.46
CA ALA A 292 30.99 -16.96 -16.65
C ALA A 292 30.45 -17.71 -17.90
N TYR A 293 29.99 -16.95 -18.89
CA TYR A 293 29.35 -17.46 -20.11
C TYR A 293 28.01 -18.21 -19.91
N GLY A 294 27.34 -18.02 -18.75
CA GLY A 294 25.97 -18.49 -18.52
C GLY A 294 25.80 -19.97 -18.21
N ARG A 295 26.92 -20.72 -17.97
CA ARG A 295 26.82 -22.12 -17.56
C ARG A 295 26.17 -22.27 -16.20
N PRO A 296 25.19 -23.19 -16.02
CA PRO A 296 24.59 -23.47 -14.72
C PRO A 296 25.61 -23.90 -13.68
N VAL A 297 25.40 -23.52 -12.44
CA VAL A 297 26.21 -23.92 -11.28
C VAL A 297 25.37 -24.73 -10.30
N PRO A 298 26.00 -25.59 -9.47
CA PRO A 298 25.27 -26.40 -8.48
C PRO A 298 24.88 -25.59 -7.24
N HIS A 299 24.45 -24.34 -7.44
CA HIS A 299 24.01 -23.45 -6.38
C HIS A 299 22.73 -22.70 -6.76
N PHE A 300 21.93 -22.40 -5.76
CA PHE A 300 20.78 -21.51 -5.90
C PHE A 300 20.75 -20.53 -4.74
N LEU A 301 20.13 -19.38 -4.96
CA LEU A 301 19.87 -18.40 -3.91
C LEU A 301 18.37 -18.26 -3.68
N PHE A 302 17.98 -17.99 -2.45
CA PHE A 302 16.58 -17.77 -2.10
C PHE A 302 16.44 -16.75 -0.98
N VAL A 303 15.23 -16.19 -0.85
CA VAL A 303 14.90 -15.20 0.16
C VAL A 303 14.06 -15.86 1.24
N ALA A 304 14.55 -15.84 2.47
CA ALA A 304 13.80 -16.18 3.66
C ALA A 304 13.23 -14.91 4.31
N ASN A 305 12.10 -15.07 5.02
CA ASN A 305 11.50 -14.02 5.84
C ASN A 305 11.74 -14.31 7.33
N ASN A 306 12.91 -14.80 7.65
CA ASN A 306 13.31 -15.13 9.02
C ASN A 306 14.84 -15.11 9.15
N LEU A 307 15.31 -14.75 10.33
CA LEU A 307 16.71 -14.85 10.72
C LEU A 307 16.78 -15.88 11.86
N ALA A 308 17.34 -17.05 11.56
CA ALA A 308 17.48 -18.12 12.54
C ALA A 308 18.79 -18.01 13.29
N ASP A 309 18.80 -18.46 14.56
CA ASP A 309 19.97 -18.41 15.46
C ASP A 309 21.15 -19.25 14.94
N ASP A 310 20.88 -20.27 14.12
CA ASP A 310 21.86 -21.12 13.45
C ASP A 310 22.43 -20.53 12.16
N GLY A 311 22.21 -19.25 11.90
CA GLY A 311 22.60 -18.58 10.65
C GLY A 311 21.81 -19.05 9.42
N GLY A 312 20.70 -19.75 9.61
CA GLY A 312 19.85 -20.26 8.54
C GLY A 312 20.20 -21.67 8.05
N THR A 313 21.09 -22.38 8.74
CA THR A 313 21.53 -23.73 8.34
C THR A 313 20.37 -24.71 8.20
N ALA A 314 19.46 -24.73 9.16
CA ALA A 314 18.27 -25.60 9.09
C ALA A 314 17.32 -25.20 7.96
N ILE A 315 17.19 -23.89 7.69
CA ILE A 315 16.39 -23.36 6.58
C ILE A 315 16.99 -23.81 5.25
N VAL A 316 18.31 -23.68 5.08
CA VAL A 316 19.01 -24.11 3.86
C VAL A 316 18.83 -25.61 3.64
N ALA A 317 19.12 -26.44 4.64
CA ALA A 317 18.97 -27.90 4.55
C ALA A 317 17.53 -28.31 4.20
N GLY A 318 16.52 -27.61 4.74
CA GLY A 318 15.11 -27.81 4.40
C GLY A 318 14.81 -27.51 2.93
N ASN A 319 15.32 -26.39 2.41
CA ASN A 319 15.11 -25.97 1.03
C ASN A 319 15.86 -26.89 0.04
N GLU A 320 17.08 -27.32 0.36
CA GLU A 320 17.82 -28.30 -0.45
C GLU A 320 17.07 -29.64 -0.55
N ARG A 321 16.48 -30.13 0.55
CA ARG A 321 15.68 -31.35 0.55
C ARG A 321 14.46 -31.24 -0.35
N VAL A 322 13.75 -30.11 -0.28
CA VAL A 322 12.58 -29.85 -1.14
C VAL A 322 12.99 -29.78 -2.60
N LEU A 323 14.07 -29.06 -2.91
CA LEU A 323 14.57 -28.97 -4.29
C LEU A 323 15.02 -30.35 -4.82
N ARG A 324 15.72 -31.14 -4.01
CA ARG A 324 16.12 -32.53 -4.37
C ARG A 324 14.91 -33.38 -4.76
N ALA A 325 13.84 -33.35 -3.98
CA ALA A 325 12.61 -34.08 -4.29
C ALA A 325 12.01 -33.64 -5.63
N ARG A 326 11.93 -32.32 -5.87
CA ARG A 326 11.40 -31.76 -7.13
C ARG A 326 12.25 -32.11 -8.34
N LEU A 327 13.57 -32.07 -8.19
CA LEU A 327 14.48 -32.43 -9.27
C LEU A 327 14.50 -33.94 -9.54
N ALA A 328 14.30 -34.78 -8.53
CA ALA A 328 14.13 -36.22 -8.71
C ALA A 328 12.86 -36.53 -9.53
N ASP A 329 11.73 -35.88 -9.23
CA ASP A 329 10.51 -36.00 -10.04
C ASP A 329 10.75 -35.53 -11.50
N ALA A 330 11.36 -34.37 -11.66
CA ALA A 330 11.67 -33.83 -12.98
C ALA A 330 12.59 -34.73 -13.79
N ARG A 331 13.60 -35.33 -13.15
CA ARG A 331 14.51 -36.31 -13.77
C ARG A 331 13.78 -37.56 -14.22
N PHE A 332 12.90 -38.07 -13.36
CA PHE A 332 12.10 -39.27 -13.71
C PHE A 332 11.29 -39.02 -14.99
N PHE A 333 10.56 -37.90 -15.08
CA PHE A 333 9.77 -37.58 -16.27
C PHE A 333 10.67 -37.33 -17.48
N TRP A 334 11.76 -36.60 -17.32
CA TRP A 334 12.74 -36.38 -18.40
C TRP A 334 13.28 -37.69 -18.99
N ASP A 335 13.65 -38.65 -18.12
CA ASP A 335 14.17 -39.92 -18.53
C ASP A 335 13.10 -40.83 -19.21
N GLN A 336 11.80 -40.65 -18.84
CA GLN A 336 10.72 -41.35 -19.53
C GLN A 336 10.44 -40.75 -20.91
N ASP A 337 10.38 -39.42 -21.02
CA ASP A 337 10.09 -38.74 -22.28
C ASP A 337 11.18 -39.01 -23.34
N ARG A 338 12.43 -39.25 -22.94
CA ARG A 338 13.52 -39.63 -23.83
C ARG A 338 13.44 -41.05 -24.38
N LYS A 339 12.58 -41.91 -23.86
CA LYS A 339 12.37 -43.28 -24.33
C LYS A 339 11.33 -43.37 -25.45
N ILE A 340 10.58 -42.31 -25.66
CA ILE A 340 9.61 -42.17 -26.74
C ILE A 340 10.34 -41.61 -27.99
#